data_b23ee4b015160e4416282ebd4592c039
#
_entry.id   b23ee4b015160e4416282ebd4592c039
#
_cell.length_a   1.000
_cell.length_b   1.000
_cell.length_c   1.000
_cell.angle_alpha   90.00
_cell.angle_beta   90.00
_cell.angle_gamma   90.00
#
_symmetry.space_group_name_H-M   'P 1'
#
loop_
_entity.id
_entity.type
_entity.pdbx_description
1 polymer ?
#
loop_
_entity_poly.entity_id
_entity_poly.type
_entity_poly.pdbx_seq_one_letter_code
_entity_poly.pdbx_strand_id
1 'polypeptide(L)'
;MSVWDSIVGQQQVVEQLKAIASGDPKAIAQSWLICGPPGSGRSNVARAFAAALESPDHGLGDEPTKAAQQVLAGTHPDVTVLATNKVTIGIDEVRNIITTSEQMPSTAPWRIIIIEDVDRMLERTTNVLLKEIEEPSGHTIWLLCAPSRKSRCVPHVLRKGISASRACMRRMSR
;
A
#
# COMPACT_ATOMS: atom_id res chain seq x y z
N MET A 1 14.50 14.18 -9.34
CA MET A 1 13.84 12.85 -9.55
C MET A 1 12.54 12.82 -8.75
N SER A 2 11.43 12.62 -9.41
CA SER A 2 10.13 12.54 -8.73
C SER A 2 9.98 11.23 -7.95
N VAL A 3 8.99 11.15 -7.06
CA VAL A 3 8.68 9.92 -6.30
C VAL A 3 8.33 8.74 -7.21
N TRP A 4 7.95 9.00 -8.45
CA TRP A 4 7.49 8.01 -9.43
C TRP A 4 8.60 7.48 -10.35
N ASP A 5 9.76 8.10 -10.35
CA ASP A 5 10.86 7.76 -11.29
C ASP A 5 11.47 6.37 -11.02
N SER A 6 11.27 5.83 -9.82
CA SER A 6 11.67 4.45 -9.50
C SER A 6 10.78 3.38 -10.14
N ILE A 7 9.63 3.78 -10.73
CA ILE A 7 8.66 2.87 -11.32
C ILE A 7 8.86 2.83 -12.81
N VAL A 8 9.42 1.73 -13.30
CA VAL A 8 9.73 1.55 -14.73
C VAL A 8 8.63 0.73 -15.40
N GLY A 9 8.16 1.21 -16.56
CA GLY A 9 7.26 0.45 -17.43
C GLY A 9 5.80 0.37 -16.99
N GLN A 10 5.37 1.17 -15.99
CA GLN A 10 4.02 1.16 -15.40
C GLN A 10 3.31 2.51 -15.54
N GLN A 11 3.52 3.19 -16.65
CA GLN A 11 3.06 4.58 -16.84
C GLN A 11 1.56 4.77 -16.59
N GLN A 12 0.71 3.86 -17.05
CA GLN A 12 -0.74 3.95 -16.83
C GLN A 12 -1.11 3.85 -15.35
N VAL A 13 -0.43 2.97 -14.60
CA VAL A 13 -0.63 2.83 -13.15
C VAL A 13 -0.18 4.09 -12.43
N VAL A 14 0.98 4.62 -12.80
CA VAL A 14 1.52 5.87 -12.24
C VAL A 14 0.56 7.03 -12.45
N GLU A 15 0.05 7.23 -13.67
CA GLU A 15 -0.91 8.30 -13.96
C GLU A 15 -2.23 8.16 -13.15
N GLN A 16 -2.73 6.93 -13.00
CA GLN A 16 -3.91 6.69 -12.17
C GLN A 16 -3.65 7.02 -10.68
N LEU A 17 -2.51 6.60 -10.15
CA LEU A 17 -2.15 6.85 -8.75
C LEU A 17 -1.88 8.34 -8.49
N LYS A 18 -1.26 9.05 -9.42
CA LYS A 18 -1.10 10.51 -9.37
C LYS A 18 -2.45 11.21 -9.28
N ALA A 19 -3.39 10.85 -10.15
CA ALA A 19 -4.73 11.41 -10.15
C ALA A 19 -5.48 11.16 -8.84
N ILE A 20 -5.33 9.96 -8.25
CA ILE A 20 -5.94 9.61 -6.98
C ILE A 20 -5.30 10.37 -5.81
N ALA A 21 -3.97 10.43 -5.75
CA ALA A 21 -3.25 11.11 -4.68
C ALA A 21 -3.51 12.62 -4.65
N SER A 22 -3.71 13.23 -5.82
CA SER A 22 -4.01 14.66 -5.98
C SER A 22 -5.50 15.01 -5.95
N GLY A 23 -6.37 13.99 -5.87
CA GLY A 23 -7.82 14.16 -5.83
C GLY A 23 -8.38 14.51 -4.45
N ASP A 24 -9.71 14.39 -4.32
CA ASP A 24 -10.39 14.62 -3.04
C ASP A 24 -9.96 13.55 -2.01
N PRO A 25 -9.39 13.95 -0.86
CA PRO A 25 -9.00 13.02 0.19
C PRO A 25 -10.15 12.12 0.67
N LYS A 26 -11.38 12.61 0.65
CA LYS A 26 -12.57 11.82 1.05
C LYS A 26 -12.93 10.72 0.06
N ALA A 27 -12.48 10.83 -1.17
CA ALA A 27 -12.72 9.84 -2.22
C ALA A 27 -11.62 8.75 -2.28
N ILE A 28 -10.56 8.87 -1.50
CA ILE A 28 -9.46 7.90 -1.47
C ILE A 28 -9.92 6.63 -0.75
N ALA A 29 -9.87 5.50 -1.46
CA ALA A 29 -10.13 4.20 -0.84
C ALA A 29 -9.07 3.89 0.23
N GLN A 30 -9.51 3.33 1.35
CA GLN A 30 -8.64 3.05 2.48
C GLN A 30 -7.96 1.67 2.41
N SER A 31 -8.36 0.82 1.47
CA SER A 31 -7.75 -0.51 1.30
C SER A 31 -7.43 -0.75 -0.17
N TRP A 32 -6.17 -1.03 -0.45
CA TRP A 32 -5.62 -1.24 -1.79
C TRP A 32 -4.95 -2.59 -1.90
N LEU A 33 -5.15 -3.26 -3.02
CA LEU A 33 -4.42 -4.46 -3.39
C LEU A 33 -3.58 -4.19 -4.64
N ILE A 34 -2.27 -4.19 -4.48
CA ILE A 34 -1.30 -4.01 -5.56
C ILE A 34 -0.79 -5.39 -5.98
N CYS A 35 -1.16 -5.81 -7.18
CA CYS A 35 -0.84 -7.13 -7.68
C CYS A 35 0.25 -7.06 -8.75
N GLY A 36 1.16 -8.00 -8.70
CA GLY A 36 2.18 -8.19 -9.72
C GLY A 36 3.07 -9.38 -9.39
N PRO A 37 3.67 -10.04 -10.39
CA PRO A 37 4.60 -11.13 -10.15
C PRO A 37 5.81 -10.65 -9.33
N PRO A 38 6.54 -11.55 -8.67
CA PRO A 38 7.79 -11.21 -8.00
C PRO A 38 8.73 -10.46 -8.96
N GLY A 39 9.36 -9.39 -8.49
CA GLY A 39 10.24 -8.55 -9.31
C GLY A 39 9.52 -7.54 -10.21
N SER A 40 8.19 -7.44 -10.17
CA SER A 40 7.42 -6.46 -10.97
C SER A 40 7.47 -5.02 -10.44
N GLY A 41 8.11 -4.78 -9.30
CA GLY A 41 8.16 -3.47 -8.66
C GLY A 41 6.91 -3.08 -7.87
N ARG A 42 6.03 -4.03 -7.53
CA ARG A 42 4.80 -3.76 -6.76
C ARG A 42 5.06 -3.04 -5.42
N SER A 43 6.12 -3.41 -4.70
CA SER A 43 6.52 -2.76 -3.46
C SER A 43 6.98 -1.31 -3.69
N ASN A 44 7.68 -1.06 -4.78
CA ASN A 44 8.10 0.28 -5.17
C ASN A 44 6.87 1.16 -5.50
N VAL A 45 5.87 0.59 -6.19
CA VAL A 45 4.61 1.30 -6.46
C VAL A 45 3.88 1.64 -5.16
N ALA A 46 3.81 0.70 -4.22
CA ALA A 46 3.19 0.94 -2.91
C ALA A 46 3.91 2.07 -2.15
N ARG A 47 5.22 2.06 -2.11
CA ARG A 47 6.02 3.09 -1.45
C ARG A 47 5.92 4.45 -2.13
N ALA A 48 5.94 4.50 -3.45
CA ALA A 48 5.76 5.75 -4.21
C ALA A 48 4.35 6.33 -4.00
N PHE A 49 3.32 5.49 -3.98
CA PHE A 49 1.96 5.93 -3.69
C PHE A 49 1.83 6.45 -2.25
N ALA A 50 2.39 5.75 -1.26
CA ALA A 50 2.45 6.22 0.11
C ALA A 50 3.18 7.57 0.23
N ALA A 51 4.31 7.72 -0.46
CA ALA A 51 5.06 8.96 -0.48
C ALA A 51 4.25 10.12 -1.08
N ALA A 52 3.49 9.87 -2.13
CA ALA A 52 2.60 10.87 -2.73
C ALA A 52 1.44 11.26 -1.80
N LEU A 53 0.85 10.29 -1.08
CA LEU A 53 -0.25 10.55 -0.14
C LEU A 53 0.20 11.37 1.08
N GLU A 54 1.42 11.17 1.57
CA GLU A 54 1.99 11.86 2.72
C GLU A 54 2.63 13.21 2.38
N SER A 55 2.85 13.46 1.09
CA SER A 55 3.53 14.65 0.60
C SER A 55 2.55 15.81 0.39
N PRO A 56 2.89 17.05 0.80
CA PRO A 56 2.05 18.23 0.56
C PRO A 56 1.80 18.53 -0.91
N ASP A 57 2.72 18.15 -1.79
CA ASP A 57 2.61 18.32 -3.24
C ASP A 57 1.95 17.13 -3.95
N HIS A 58 1.49 16.13 -3.19
CA HIS A 58 0.87 14.90 -3.70
C HIS A 58 1.76 14.13 -4.70
N GLY A 59 3.08 14.28 -4.59
CA GLY A 59 4.04 13.64 -5.47
C GLY A 59 4.07 14.22 -6.89
N LEU A 60 3.54 15.42 -7.10
CA LEU A 60 3.50 16.08 -8.41
C LEU A 60 4.76 16.90 -8.70
N GLY A 61 5.59 17.18 -7.67
CA GLY A 61 6.83 17.91 -7.82
C GLY A 61 7.92 17.13 -8.55
N ASP A 62 8.87 17.85 -9.12
CA ASP A 62 10.03 17.27 -9.82
C ASP A 62 11.01 16.60 -8.83
N GLU A 63 10.97 17.01 -7.57
CA GLU A 63 11.79 16.44 -6.50
C GLU A 63 10.92 16.00 -5.32
N PRO A 64 11.31 14.91 -4.61
CA PRO A 64 10.58 14.45 -3.45
C PRO A 64 10.66 15.46 -2.31
N THR A 65 9.53 15.76 -1.70
CA THR A 65 9.48 16.54 -0.46
C THR A 65 10.17 15.79 0.69
N LYS A 66 10.44 16.46 1.80
CA LYS A 66 11.03 15.82 2.97
C LYS A 66 10.21 14.62 3.46
N ALA A 67 8.88 14.75 3.49
CA ALA A 67 7.99 13.66 3.85
C ALA A 67 8.11 12.47 2.87
N ALA A 68 8.09 12.74 1.57
CA ALA A 68 8.28 11.73 0.55
C ALA A 68 9.64 11.02 0.66
N GLN A 69 10.71 11.75 0.91
CA GLN A 69 12.04 11.17 1.13
C GLN A 69 12.07 10.23 2.33
N GLN A 70 11.43 10.61 3.43
CA GLN A 70 11.32 9.77 4.62
C GLN A 70 10.53 8.49 4.35
N VAL A 71 9.43 8.56 3.59
CA VAL A 71 8.66 7.37 3.20
C VAL A 71 9.50 6.43 2.35
N LEU A 72 10.18 6.95 1.33
CA LEU A 72 11.04 6.15 0.44
C LEU A 72 12.22 5.53 1.19
N ALA A 73 12.76 6.22 2.19
CA ALA A 73 13.83 5.73 3.05
C ALA A 73 13.34 4.77 4.16
N GLY A 74 12.03 4.63 4.36
CA GLY A 74 11.45 3.79 5.41
C GLY A 74 11.57 4.38 6.82
N THR A 75 11.73 5.69 6.95
CA THR A 75 11.92 6.41 8.23
C THR A 75 10.74 7.31 8.62
N HIS A 76 9.68 7.34 7.81
CA HIS A 76 8.51 8.17 8.10
C HIS A 76 7.71 7.61 9.29
N PRO A 77 7.38 8.42 10.32
CA PRO A 77 6.73 7.94 11.54
C PRO A 77 5.31 7.41 11.32
N ASP A 78 4.61 7.90 10.31
CA ASP A 78 3.21 7.54 10.05
C ASP A 78 3.05 6.46 8.95
N VAL A 79 4.15 5.98 8.38
CA VAL A 79 4.17 4.90 7.38
C VAL A 79 4.91 3.69 7.93
N THR A 80 4.22 2.58 8.03
CA THR A 80 4.78 1.32 8.52
C THR A 80 4.80 0.29 7.39
N VAL A 81 5.95 -0.34 7.18
CA VAL A 81 6.13 -1.39 6.18
C VAL A 81 6.33 -2.72 6.89
N LEU A 82 5.45 -3.67 6.67
CA LEU A 82 5.63 -5.06 7.07
C LEU A 82 6.26 -5.82 5.91
N ALA A 83 7.54 -6.07 6.03
CA ALA A 83 8.31 -6.94 5.16
C ALA A 83 8.99 -8.01 6.01
N THR A 84 8.87 -9.27 5.64
CA THR A 84 9.48 -10.36 6.38
C THR A 84 10.37 -11.22 5.48
N ASN A 85 11.51 -11.63 6.01
CA ASN A 85 12.37 -12.63 5.39
C ASN A 85 11.93 -14.08 5.73
N LYS A 86 10.96 -14.23 6.64
CA LYS A 86 10.39 -15.51 7.01
C LYS A 86 9.49 -16.06 5.90
N VAL A 87 9.28 -17.35 5.89
CA VAL A 87 8.37 -18.03 4.95
C VAL A 87 6.93 -17.57 5.14
N THR A 88 6.54 -17.28 6.38
CA THR A 88 5.18 -16.87 6.76
C THR A 88 5.18 -15.61 7.62
N ILE A 89 4.13 -14.82 7.49
CA ILE A 89 3.84 -13.68 8.36
C ILE A 89 3.05 -14.19 9.56
N GLY A 90 3.60 -13.98 10.76
CA GLY A 90 3.02 -14.44 12.01
C GLY A 90 1.82 -13.61 12.48
N ILE A 91 0.96 -14.21 13.30
CA ILE A 91 -0.23 -13.54 13.85
C ILE A 91 0.15 -12.37 14.77
N ASP A 92 1.25 -12.47 15.51
CA ASP A 92 1.69 -11.41 16.42
C ASP A 92 2.20 -10.18 15.65
N GLU A 93 2.87 -10.40 14.51
CA GLU A 93 3.29 -9.33 13.60
C GLU A 93 2.07 -8.56 13.08
N VAL A 94 1.02 -9.28 12.69
CA VAL A 94 -0.23 -8.66 12.20
C VAL A 94 -0.98 -7.95 13.32
N ARG A 95 -1.05 -8.49 14.53
CA ARG A 95 -1.66 -7.81 15.67
C ARG A 95 -0.95 -6.50 16.02
N ASN A 96 0.38 -6.48 15.98
CA ASN A 96 1.16 -5.27 16.21
C ASN A 96 0.86 -4.21 15.13
N ILE A 97 0.75 -4.63 13.88
CA ILE A 97 0.39 -3.75 12.77
C ILE A 97 -1.03 -3.19 12.94
N ILE A 98 -1.99 -3.98 13.37
CA ILE A 98 -3.37 -3.54 13.65
C ILE A 98 -3.37 -2.48 14.75
N THR A 99 -2.67 -2.73 15.86
CA THR A 99 -2.55 -1.73 16.94
C THR A 99 -1.93 -0.42 16.42
N THR A 100 -0.93 -0.51 15.56
CA THR A 100 -0.33 0.66 14.92
C THR A 100 -1.32 1.39 14.01
N SER A 101 -2.15 0.66 13.26
CA SER A 101 -3.12 1.24 12.32
C SER A 101 -4.22 2.05 12.98
N GLU A 102 -4.55 1.72 14.23
CA GLU A 102 -5.54 2.43 15.05
C GLU A 102 -5.03 3.76 15.61
N GLN A 103 -3.71 3.95 15.65
CA GLN A 103 -3.11 5.18 16.16
C GLN A 103 -3.29 6.34 15.18
N MET A 104 -3.57 7.52 15.71
CA MET A 104 -3.62 8.74 14.90
C MET A 104 -2.27 9.03 14.25
N PRO A 105 -2.24 9.52 13.00
CA PRO A 105 -1.01 9.98 12.39
C PRO A 105 -0.44 11.17 13.18
N SER A 106 0.89 11.27 13.25
CA SER A 106 1.58 12.27 14.06
C SER A 106 1.99 13.51 13.27
N THR A 107 2.39 13.36 12.02
CA THR A 107 2.94 14.43 11.19
C THR A 107 2.29 14.57 9.81
N ALA A 108 1.54 13.59 9.40
CA ALA A 108 0.99 13.49 8.06
C ALA A 108 -0.54 13.26 8.11
N PRO A 109 -1.26 13.45 6.99
CA PRO A 109 -2.72 13.29 6.97
C PRO A 109 -3.18 11.85 7.18
N TRP A 110 -2.33 10.86 6.87
CA TRP A 110 -2.68 9.45 6.87
C TRP A 110 -1.75 8.60 7.74
N ARG A 111 -2.31 7.55 8.31
CA ARG A 111 -1.54 6.39 8.81
C ARG A 111 -1.53 5.35 7.68
N ILE A 112 -0.36 5.05 7.12
CA ILE A 112 -0.24 4.13 6.00
C ILE A 112 0.45 2.85 6.43
N ILE A 113 -0.18 1.72 6.14
CA ILE A 113 0.36 0.39 6.40
C ILE A 113 0.61 -0.31 5.06
N ILE A 114 1.84 -0.68 4.80
CA ILE A 114 2.24 -1.45 3.61
C ILE A 114 2.58 -2.87 4.04
N ILE A 115 1.94 -3.86 3.44
CA ILE A 115 2.28 -5.28 3.62
C ILE A 115 2.80 -5.80 2.29
N GLU A 116 4.10 -6.13 2.22
CA GLU A 116 4.75 -6.43 0.96
C GLU A 116 4.40 -7.80 0.36
N ASP A 117 4.12 -8.78 1.20
CA ASP A 117 3.83 -10.16 0.78
C ASP A 117 2.62 -10.71 1.54
N VAL A 118 1.44 -10.18 1.26
CA VAL A 118 0.21 -10.58 1.96
C VAL A 118 -0.14 -12.06 1.75
N ASP A 119 0.32 -12.65 0.65
CA ASP A 119 0.17 -14.07 0.33
C ASP A 119 0.97 -15.01 1.25
N ARG A 120 1.94 -14.49 1.99
CA ARG A 120 2.67 -15.24 3.02
C ARG A 120 1.93 -15.39 4.35
N MET A 121 0.77 -14.78 4.50
CA MET A 121 -0.10 -14.97 5.66
C MET A 121 -0.81 -16.31 5.58
N LEU A 122 -0.87 -16.99 6.72
CA LEU A 122 -1.74 -18.14 6.87
C LEU A 122 -3.21 -17.68 6.97
N GLU A 123 -4.15 -18.55 6.62
CA GLU A 123 -5.59 -18.26 6.65
C GLU A 123 -6.05 -17.64 7.99
N ARG A 124 -5.59 -18.23 9.10
CA ARG A 124 -5.88 -17.71 10.44
C ARG A 124 -5.37 -16.29 10.66
N THR A 125 -4.17 -15.97 10.18
CA THR A 125 -3.58 -14.63 10.27
C THR A 125 -4.34 -13.64 9.37
N THR A 126 -4.70 -14.07 8.19
CA THR A 126 -5.49 -13.28 7.24
C THR A 126 -6.85 -12.90 7.82
N ASN A 127 -7.53 -13.83 8.49
CA ASN A 127 -8.84 -13.58 9.11
C ASN A 127 -8.79 -12.51 10.22
N VAL A 128 -7.68 -12.41 10.94
CA VAL A 128 -7.48 -11.36 11.95
C VAL A 128 -7.37 -9.99 11.28
N LEU A 129 -6.69 -9.91 10.13
CA LEU A 129 -6.52 -8.66 9.38
C LEU A 129 -7.79 -8.20 8.65
N LEU A 130 -8.64 -9.14 8.24
CA LEU A 130 -9.83 -8.87 7.42
C LEU A 130 -10.73 -7.79 8.00
N LYS A 131 -10.99 -7.83 9.30
CA LYS A 131 -11.85 -6.88 9.98
C LYS A 131 -11.34 -5.44 9.81
N GLU A 132 -10.04 -5.24 9.96
CA GLU A 132 -9.41 -3.92 9.82
C GLU A 132 -9.42 -3.42 8.37
N ILE A 133 -9.34 -4.34 7.41
CA ILE A 133 -9.39 -3.99 5.99
C ILE A 133 -10.81 -3.65 5.55
N GLU A 134 -11.81 -4.32 6.10
CA GLU A 134 -13.25 -4.07 5.81
C GLU A 134 -13.73 -2.76 6.42
N GLU A 135 -13.32 -2.49 7.66
CA GLU A 135 -13.71 -1.32 8.45
C GLU A 135 -12.47 -0.59 9.00
N PRO A 136 -11.65 0.00 8.14
CA PRO A 136 -10.43 0.68 8.58
C PRO A 136 -10.76 1.94 9.37
N SER A 137 -9.86 2.30 10.28
CA SER A 137 -9.93 3.61 10.96
C SER A 137 -9.94 4.75 9.94
N GLY A 138 -10.68 5.83 10.20
CA GLY A 138 -10.94 6.89 9.24
C GLY A 138 -9.70 7.64 8.71
N HIS A 139 -8.55 7.43 9.33
CA HIS A 139 -7.26 8.04 8.99
C HIS A 139 -6.22 7.03 8.48
N THR A 140 -6.62 5.78 8.26
CA THR A 140 -5.69 4.70 7.90
C THR A 140 -5.90 4.23 6.47
N ILE A 141 -4.80 4.03 5.76
CA ILE A 141 -4.77 3.44 4.42
C ILE A 141 -3.94 2.16 4.44
N TRP A 142 -4.50 1.08 3.93
CA TRP A 142 -3.86 -0.22 3.78
C TRP A 142 -3.40 -0.44 2.33
N LEU A 143 -2.11 -0.67 2.14
CA LEU A 143 -1.51 -1.01 0.85
C LEU A 143 -0.98 -2.44 0.91
N LEU A 144 -1.70 -3.36 0.31
CA LEU A 144 -1.40 -4.78 0.35
C LEU A 144 -0.80 -5.22 -0.99
N CYS A 145 0.36 -5.87 -0.97
CA CYS A 145 1.03 -6.37 -2.16
C CYS A 145 0.90 -7.89 -2.24
N ALA A 146 0.52 -8.39 -3.41
CA ALA A 146 0.37 -9.81 -3.67
C ALA A 146 0.86 -10.21 -5.06
N PRO A 147 1.28 -11.47 -5.30
CA PRO A 147 1.69 -11.93 -6.63
C PRO A 147 0.55 -11.88 -7.65
N SER A 148 -0.68 -12.16 -7.23
CA SER A 148 -1.88 -12.08 -8.06
C SER A 148 -3.13 -11.90 -7.21
N ARG A 149 -4.22 -11.44 -7.85
CA ARG A 149 -5.55 -11.36 -7.20
C ARG A 149 -6.12 -12.73 -6.83
N LYS A 150 -5.65 -13.80 -7.46
CA LYS A 150 -6.09 -15.17 -7.25
C LYS A 150 -5.27 -15.92 -6.19
N SER A 151 -4.26 -15.27 -5.60
CA SER A 151 -3.48 -15.87 -4.52
C SER A 151 -4.41 -16.32 -3.39
N ARG A 152 -4.22 -17.57 -2.91
CA ARG A 152 -5.10 -18.19 -1.90
C ARG A 152 -5.24 -17.36 -0.63
N CYS A 153 -4.18 -16.66 -0.28
CA CYS A 153 -4.12 -15.82 0.92
C CYS A 153 -4.62 -14.38 0.70
N VAL A 154 -5.05 -14.03 -0.53
CA VAL A 154 -5.77 -12.79 -0.74
C VAL A 154 -7.21 -13.01 -0.28
N PRO A 155 -7.65 -12.33 0.78
CA PRO A 155 -8.98 -12.52 1.32
C PRO A 155 -10.06 -12.36 0.24
N HIS A 156 -11.09 -13.20 0.29
CA HIS A 156 -12.21 -13.15 -0.66
C HIS A 156 -12.87 -11.77 -0.70
N VAL A 157 -12.85 -11.08 0.41
CA VAL A 157 -13.36 -9.70 0.58
C VAL A 157 -12.53 -8.72 -0.25
N LEU A 158 -11.21 -8.84 -0.22
CA LEU A 158 -10.33 -8.04 -1.09
C LEU A 158 -10.56 -8.34 -2.56
N ARG A 159 -11.01 -9.54 -2.90
CA ARG A 159 -11.38 -9.88 -4.29
C ARG A 159 -12.70 -9.25 -4.73
N LYS A 160 -13.67 -9.06 -3.80
CA LYS A 160 -15.00 -8.52 -4.08
C LYS A 160 -15.10 -7.00 -3.83
N GLY A 161 -14.49 -6.51 -2.74
CA GLY A 161 -14.64 -5.13 -2.28
C GLY A 161 -13.83 -4.10 -3.06
N ILE A 162 -12.90 -4.54 -3.89
CA ILE A 162 -11.95 -3.66 -4.55
C ILE A 162 -12.45 -3.26 -5.94
N SER A 163 -13.63 -2.68 -6.00
CA SER A 163 -14.02 -1.90 -7.17
C SER A 163 -13.18 -0.63 -7.34
N ALA A 164 -12.56 -0.14 -6.26
CA ALA A 164 -11.73 1.05 -6.23
C ALA A 164 -10.24 0.78 -6.49
N SER A 165 -9.72 -0.40 -6.15
CA SER A 165 -8.31 -0.71 -6.35
C SER A 165 -8.04 -1.33 -7.71
N ARG A 166 -8.13 -0.54 -8.75
CA ARG A 166 -7.74 -0.94 -10.11
C ARG A 166 -6.22 -0.97 -10.33
N ALA A 167 -5.43 -0.79 -9.31
CA ALA A 167 -3.98 -0.96 -9.38
C ALA A 167 -3.58 -2.45 -9.40
N CYS A 168 -4.26 -3.26 -10.23
CA CYS A 168 -3.73 -4.52 -10.64
C CYS A 168 -2.75 -4.25 -11.78
N MET A 169 -1.47 -4.33 -11.48
CA MET A 169 -0.43 -4.25 -12.50
C MET A 169 -0.61 -5.46 -13.42
N ARG A 170 -1.29 -5.26 -14.55
CA ARG A 170 -1.33 -6.26 -15.61
C ARG A 170 0.10 -6.47 -16.09
N ARG A 171 0.50 -7.72 -16.17
CA ARG A 171 1.71 -8.14 -16.87
C ARG A 171 1.77 -7.40 -18.20
N MET A 172 2.75 -6.55 -18.39
CA MET A 172 3.09 -6.14 -19.75
C MET A 172 3.62 -7.39 -20.46
N SER A 173 2.82 -7.95 -21.35
CA SER A 173 3.33 -8.86 -22.36
C SER A 173 4.38 -8.11 -23.16
N ARG A 174 5.50 -8.78 -23.41
CA ARG A 174 6.61 -8.29 -24.22
C ARG A 174 6.14 -7.75 -25.56
#